data_3096d3255dc5424d36a77a47549b81fc
#
_entry.id   3096d3255dc5424d36a77a47549b81fc
#
_cell.length_a   1.000
_cell.length_b   1.000
_cell.length_c   1.000
_cell.angle_alpha   90.00
_cell.angle_beta   90.00
_cell.angle_gamma   90.00
#
_symmetry.space_group_name_H-M   'P 1'
#
loop_
_entity.id
_entity.type
_entity.pdbx_description
1 polymer ?
#
loop_
_entity_poly.entity_id
_entity_poly.type
_entity_poly.pdbx_seq_one_letter_code
_entity_poly.pdbx_strand_id
1 'polypeptide(L)'
;MKKADLHIKDFQLEGIRHVIIDMTLRSEFHGSCSDPARNGEASYVDPNGAIDAAVKAKLDNYYHDYNERNFLFLPAVMTTSGRISGDFLRLLYILAHRQAANFFTRMGIPDPSPKAYKQRRGTYFYYNRAAIGLACAQATAMRIDIAPHKRPRRKQTRHVPDPHYFHLPPHARLHY
;
A
#
# COMPACT_ATOMS: atom_id res chain seq x y z
N MET A 1 6.47 -25.09 2.51
CA MET A 1 5.79 -24.14 1.58
C MET A 1 5.52 -22.87 2.34
N LYS A 2 6.06 -21.74 1.92
CA LYS A 2 5.77 -20.44 2.49
C LYS A 2 4.29 -20.12 2.22
N LYS A 3 3.59 -19.60 3.21
CA LYS A 3 2.14 -19.35 3.15
C LYS A 3 1.88 -17.99 2.50
N ALA A 4 1.15 -17.96 1.39
CA ALA A 4 0.65 -16.73 0.79
C ALA A 4 -0.69 -16.30 1.44
N ASP A 5 -1.05 -15.03 1.27
CA ASP A 5 -2.24 -14.45 1.91
C ASP A 5 -3.53 -14.87 1.21
N LEU A 6 -3.52 -14.99 -0.12
CA LEU A 6 -4.71 -15.28 -0.91
C LEU A 6 -4.38 -16.21 -2.08
N HIS A 7 -5.27 -17.18 -2.32
CA HIS A 7 -5.24 -18.07 -3.47
C HIS A 7 -6.55 -17.95 -4.26
N ILE A 8 -6.46 -17.44 -5.49
CA ILE A 8 -7.58 -17.39 -6.43
C ILE A 8 -7.48 -18.64 -7.34
N LYS A 9 -8.46 -19.52 -7.20
CA LYS A 9 -8.60 -20.73 -8.01
C LYS A 9 -9.38 -20.40 -9.28
N ASP A 10 -9.15 -21.18 -10.33
CA ASP A 10 -9.87 -21.10 -11.61
C ASP A 10 -9.87 -19.70 -12.24
N PHE A 11 -8.72 -19.02 -12.14
CA PHE A 11 -8.59 -17.66 -12.64
C PHE A 11 -8.76 -17.56 -14.16
N GLN A 12 -8.45 -18.63 -14.92
CA GLN A 12 -8.66 -18.76 -16.36
C GLN A 12 -8.16 -17.57 -17.19
N LEU A 13 -6.88 -17.28 -17.14
CA LEU A 13 -6.24 -16.25 -17.95
C LEU A 13 -5.05 -16.86 -18.67
N GLU A 14 -5.08 -16.92 -20.01
CA GLU A 14 -3.94 -17.35 -20.85
C GLU A 14 -3.26 -18.66 -20.36
N GLY A 15 -4.05 -19.65 -19.96
CA GLY A 15 -3.53 -20.92 -19.41
C GLY A 15 -3.22 -20.92 -17.90
N ILE A 16 -3.25 -19.76 -17.25
CA ILE A 16 -3.07 -19.65 -15.81
C ILE A 16 -4.38 -20.02 -15.12
N ARG A 17 -4.33 -21.07 -14.29
CA ARG A 17 -5.50 -21.52 -13.53
C ARG A 17 -5.54 -20.98 -12.11
N HIS A 18 -4.39 -20.67 -11.54
CA HIS A 18 -4.28 -20.27 -10.15
C HIS A 18 -3.44 -19.00 -10.01
N VAL A 19 -3.92 -18.06 -9.23
CA VAL A 19 -3.16 -16.85 -8.87
C VAL A 19 -2.95 -16.86 -7.36
N ILE A 20 -1.70 -16.74 -6.97
CA ILE A 20 -1.28 -16.64 -5.58
C ILE A 20 -0.90 -15.19 -5.31
N ILE A 21 -1.54 -14.58 -4.33
CA ILE A 21 -1.30 -13.19 -3.96
C ILE A 21 -0.70 -13.13 -2.57
N ASP A 22 0.38 -12.36 -2.44
CA ASP A 22 1.01 -12.04 -1.17
C ASP A 22 1.01 -10.52 -0.98
N MET A 23 0.24 -10.05 0.01
CA MET A 23 -0.03 -8.63 0.22
C MET A 23 1.00 -8.00 1.14
N THR A 24 1.38 -6.76 0.85
CA THR A 24 2.29 -6.00 1.70
C THR A 24 1.94 -4.51 1.68
N LEU A 25 1.88 -3.93 2.86
CA LEU A 25 1.79 -2.49 3.05
C LEU A 25 3.17 -1.94 3.43
N ARG A 26 3.66 -0.96 2.68
CA ARG A 26 4.95 -0.29 2.90
C ARG A 26 4.77 1.18 3.22
N SER A 27 5.62 1.70 4.10
CA SER A 27 5.78 3.13 4.27
C SER A 27 6.76 3.67 3.22
N GLU A 28 6.43 4.81 2.64
CA GLU A 28 7.31 5.57 1.74
C GLU A 28 8.26 6.49 2.52
N PHE A 29 8.02 6.65 3.83
CA PHE A 29 8.76 7.55 4.68
C PHE A 29 9.49 6.79 5.79
N HIS A 30 10.59 7.34 6.22
CA HIS A 30 11.27 6.86 7.41
C HIS A 30 10.40 7.14 8.65
N GLY A 31 9.91 6.08 9.29
CA GLY A 31 9.15 6.19 10.53
C GLY A 31 10.03 6.22 11.77
N SER A 32 11.19 5.53 11.69
CA SER A 32 12.20 5.48 12.73
C SER A 32 13.53 5.05 12.11
N CYS A 33 14.55 5.86 12.23
CA CYS A 33 15.91 5.53 11.79
C CYS A 33 16.93 5.95 12.85
N SER A 34 18.19 5.52 12.66
CA SER A 34 19.29 5.86 13.56
C SER A 34 19.57 7.38 13.64
N ASP A 35 19.24 8.11 12.59
CA ASP A 35 19.26 9.56 12.56
C ASP A 35 17.81 10.09 12.68
N PRO A 36 17.42 10.65 13.84
CA PRO A 36 16.09 11.18 14.07
C PRO A 36 15.70 12.33 13.14
N ALA A 37 16.65 13.07 12.59
CA ALA A 37 16.41 14.18 11.68
C ALA A 37 15.79 13.70 10.36
N ARG A 38 16.03 12.44 9.98
CA ARG A 38 15.48 11.82 8.77
C ARG A 38 14.08 11.26 8.93
N ASN A 39 13.53 11.24 10.13
CA ASN A 39 12.15 10.75 10.32
C ASN A 39 11.16 11.66 9.61
N GLY A 40 10.30 11.07 8.79
CA GLY A 40 9.36 11.80 7.94
C GLY A 40 9.88 12.12 6.53
N GLU A 41 11.18 11.92 6.27
CA GLU A 41 11.72 12.02 4.91
C GLU A 41 11.30 10.81 4.06
N ALA A 42 11.24 11.02 2.74
CA ALA A 42 11.02 9.92 1.80
C ALA A 42 12.20 8.93 1.87
N SER A 43 11.86 7.64 1.95
CA SER A 43 12.86 6.56 2.04
C SER A 43 13.62 6.35 0.72
N TYR A 44 13.06 6.82 -0.39
CA TYR A 44 13.60 6.64 -1.72
C TYR A 44 13.50 7.95 -2.51
N VAL A 45 14.47 8.19 -3.36
CA VAL A 45 14.47 9.33 -4.29
C VAL A 45 13.40 9.11 -5.37
N ASP A 46 13.28 7.86 -5.86
CA ASP A 46 12.21 7.47 -6.78
C ASP A 46 10.90 7.26 -6.00
N PRO A 47 9.81 7.90 -6.42
CA PRO A 47 8.49 7.70 -5.82
C PRO A 47 8.00 6.25 -5.80
N ASN A 48 8.46 5.40 -6.70
CA ASN A 48 8.11 3.96 -6.75
C ASN A 48 9.11 3.07 -6.02
N GLY A 49 10.26 3.59 -5.62
CA GLY A 49 11.36 2.80 -5.07
C GLY A 49 10.97 1.88 -3.91
N ALA A 50 10.08 2.35 -3.01
CA ALA A 50 9.57 1.53 -1.91
C ALA A 50 8.72 0.33 -2.38
N ILE A 51 7.93 0.54 -3.43
CA ILE A 51 7.10 -0.50 -4.05
C ILE A 51 7.98 -1.51 -4.78
N ASP A 52 8.88 -1.02 -5.62
CA ASP A 52 9.71 -1.87 -6.48
C ASP A 52 10.67 -2.72 -5.65
N ALA A 53 11.27 -2.17 -4.61
CA ALA A 53 12.08 -2.92 -3.67
C ALA A 53 11.28 -4.02 -2.95
N ALA A 54 10.04 -3.75 -2.55
CA ALA A 54 9.19 -4.74 -1.91
C ALA A 54 8.70 -5.82 -2.87
N VAL A 55 8.34 -5.45 -4.10
CA VAL A 55 7.99 -6.40 -5.19
C VAL A 55 9.14 -7.33 -5.47
N LYS A 56 10.35 -6.77 -5.68
CA LYS A 56 11.57 -7.56 -5.92
C LYS A 56 11.83 -8.54 -4.78
N ALA A 57 11.83 -8.08 -3.54
CA ALA A 57 12.07 -8.94 -2.39
C ALA A 57 11.07 -10.11 -2.29
N LYS A 58 9.80 -9.89 -2.66
CA LYS A 58 8.79 -10.95 -2.71
C LYS A 58 9.02 -11.92 -3.86
N LEU A 59 9.36 -11.44 -5.04
CA LEU A 59 9.70 -12.29 -6.17
C LEU A 59 10.92 -13.15 -5.86
N ASP A 60 11.99 -12.58 -5.33
CA ASP A 60 13.20 -13.31 -4.95
C ASP A 60 12.91 -14.40 -3.92
N ASN A 61 11.94 -14.18 -3.01
CA ASN A 61 11.62 -15.13 -1.95
C ASN A 61 10.63 -16.24 -2.34
N TYR A 62 9.73 -15.98 -3.29
CA TYR A 62 8.56 -16.85 -3.52
C TYR A 62 8.42 -17.35 -4.96
N TYR A 63 9.06 -16.70 -5.93
CA TYR A 63 8.85 -17.00 -7.35
C TYR A 63 9.10 -18.47 -7.68
N HIS A 64 10.20 -19.03 -7.22
CA HIS A 64 10.54 -20.45 -7.48
C HIS A 64 9.51 -21.41 -6.89
N ASP A 65 9.06 -21.18 -5.66
CA ASP A 65 8.13 -22.07 -4.96
C ASP A 65 6.78 -22.21 -5.69
N TYR A 66 6.36 -21.18 -6.42
CA TYR A 66 5.07 -21.15 -7.10
C TYR A 66 5.14 -21.39 -8.60
N ASN A 67 6.21 -20.95 -9.26
CA ASN A 67 6.38 -21.13 -10.70
C ASN A 67 6.49 -22.60 -11.11
N GLU A 68 7.18 -23.42 -10.31
CA GLU A 68 7.29 -24.88 -10.53
C GLU A 68 5.92 -25.58 -10.55
N ARG A 69 4.88 -24.96 -10.01
CA ARG A 69 3.51 -25.50 -9.90
C ARG A 69 2.55 -24.90 -10.91
N ASN A 70 3.01 -24.15 -11.89
CA ASN A 70 2.18 -23.41 -12.84
C ASN A 70 1.20 -22.42 -12.15
N PHE A 71 1.58 -21.87 -11.01
CA PHE A 71 0.83 -20.82 -10.35
C PHE A 71 1.41 -19.45 -10.73
N LEU A 72 0.56 -18.49 -11.03
CA LEU A 72 1.00 -17.10 -11.12
C LEU A 72 1.17 -16.54 -9.71
N PHE A 73 2.40 -16.26 -9.31
CA PHE A 73 2.67 -15.52 -8.09
C PHE A 73 2.60 -14.00 -8.36
N LEU A 74 1.80 -13.29 -7.59
CA LEU A 74 1.57 -11.86 -7.74
C LEU A 74 1.81 -11.14 -6.40
N PRO A 75 2.91 -10.36 -6.29
CA PRO A 75 3.13 -9.51 -5.14
C PRO A 75 2.20 -8.29 -5.18
N ALA A 76 1.23 -8.24 -4.27
CA ALA A 76 0.31 -7.12 -4.13
C ALA A 76 0.89 -6.12 -3.14
N VAL A 77 1.74 -5.23 -3.61
CA VAL A 77 2.38 -4.21 -2.79
C VAL A 77 1.61 -2.90 -2.87
N MET A 78 1.37 -2.30 -1.72
CA MET A 78 0.80 -0.97 -1.59
C MET A 78 1.61 -0.13 -0.63
N THR A 79 1.51 1.19 -0.76
CA THR A 79 2.08 2.12 0.22
C THR A 79 1.00 2.68 1.13
N THR A 80 1.43 3.23 2.28
CA THR A 80 0.54 3.94 3.21
C THR A 80 -0.09 5.19 2.62
N SER A 81 0.50 5.75 1.55
CA SER A 81 -0.05 6.87 0.76
C SER A 81 -1.07 6.43 -0.31
N GLY A 82 -1.32 5.10 -0.45
CA GLY A 82 -2.30 4.57 -1.39
C GLY A 82 -1.77 4.29 -2.80
N ARG A 83 -0.46 4.29 -3.01
CA ARG A 83 0.15 3.80 -4.27
C ARG A 83 0.06 2.28 -4.33
N ILE A 84 -0.09 1.75 -5.52
CA ILE A 84 -0.29 0.32 -5.78
C ILE A 84 0.73 -0.14 -6.82
N SER A 85 1.33 -1.31 -6.64
CA SER A 85 2.26 -1.91 -7.61
C SER A 85 1.58 -2.15 -8.96
N GLY A 86 2.35 -2.05 -10.04
CA GLY A 86 1.84 -2.15 -11.41
C GLY A 86 1.12 -3.47 -11.68
N ASP A 87 1.68 -4.60 -11.23
CA ASP A 87 1.09 -5.92 -11.42
C ASP A 87 -0.24 -6.07 -10.67
N PHE A 88 -0.33 -5.49 -9.47
CA PHE A 88 -1.58 -5.51 -8.72
C PHE A 88 -2.64 -4.60 -9.37
N LEU A 89 -2.27 -3.44 -9.90
CA LEU A 89 -3.17 -2.62 -10.72
C LEU A 89 -3.67 -3.38 -11.96
N ARG A 90 -2.79 -4.13 -12.62
CA ARG A 90 -3.14 -4.97 -13.77
C ARG A 90 -4.17 -6.04 -13.40
N LEU A 91 -4.00 -6.71 -12.26
CA LEU A 91 -4.98 -7.67 -11.75
C LEU A 91 -6.33 -6.99 -11.51
N LEU A 92 -6.37 -5.82 -10.86
CA LEU A 92 -7.61 -5.08 -10.63
C LEU A 92 -8.31 -4.70 -11.94
N TYR A 93 -7.54 -4.36 -12.97
CA TYR A 93 -8.07 -4.06 -14.29
C TYR A 93 -8.70 -5.30 -14.95
N ILE A 94 -8.06 -6.46 -14.86
CA ILE A 94 -8.59 -7.74 -15.37
C ILE A 94 -9.89 -8.10 -14.63
N LEU A 95 -9.93 -7.96 -13.31
CA LEU A 95 -11.13 -8.17 -12.53
C LEU A 95 -12.26 -7.23 -12.94
N ALA A 96 -11.97 -5.95 -13.14
CA ALA A 96 -12.95 -4.96 -13.61
C ALA A 96 -13.47 -5.29 -15.02
N HIS A 97 -12.61 -5.82 -15.89
CA HIS A 97 -13.01 -6.28 -17.23
C HIS A 97 -14.02 -7.43 -17.13
N ARG A 98 -13.77 -8.44 -16.28
CA ARG A 98 -14.68 -9.55 -16.04
C ARG A 98 -16.00 -9.10 -15.41
N GLN A 99 -15.94 -8.19 -14.44
CA GLN A 99 -17.15 -7.62 -13.82
C GLN A 99 -18.01 -6.88 -14.86
N ALA A 100 -17.38 -6.14 -15.78
CA ALA A 100 -18.11 -5.46 -16.86
C ALA A 100 -18.73 -6.47 -17.83
N ALA A 101 -18.01 -7.51 -18.25
CA ALA A 101 -18.55 -8.56 -19.10
C ALA A 101 -19.75 -9.25 -18.44
N ASN A 102 -19.62 -9.67 -17.18
CA ASN A 102 -20.70 -10.29 -16.42
C ASN A 102 -21.91 -9.36 -16.25
N PHE A 103 -21.69 -8.06 -16.09
CA PHE A 103 -22.76 -7.08 -16.01
C PHE A 103 -23.58 -7.08 -17.30
N PHE A 104 -22.96 -6.97 -18.47
CA PHE A 104 -23.67 -6.92 -19.75
C PHE A 104 -24.34 -8.25 -20.07
N THR A 105 -23.71 -9.37 -19.75
CA THR A 105 -24.36 -10.70 -19.88
C THR A 105 -25.64 -10.79 -19.06
N ARG A 106 -25.62 -10.35 -17.79
CA ARG A 106 -26.81 -10.35 -16.91
C ARG A 106 -27.91 -9.40 -17.39
N MET A 107 -27.50 -8.32 -18.05
CA MET A 107 -28.47 -7.37 -18.65
C MET A 107 -29.03 -7.82 -19.98
N GLY A 108 -28.64 -8.99 -20.49
CA GLY A 108 -29.08 -9.49 -21.79
C GLY A 108 -28.53 -8.69 -22.97
N ILE A 109 -27.40 -8.00 -22.81
CA ILE A 109 -26.72 -7.18 -23.83
C ILE A 109 -25.45 -7.91 -24.28
N PRO A 110 -25.53 -8.79 -25.30
CA PRO A 110 -24.38 -9.60 -25.70
C PRO A 110 -23.26 -8.79 -26.38
N ASP A 111 -23.62 -7.69 -27.03
CA ASP A 111 -22.68 -6.82 -27.77
C ASP A 111 -22.85 -5.35 -27.34
N PRO A 112 -22.27 -4.96 -26.19
CA PRO A 112 -22.33 -3.58 -25.76
C PRO A 112 -21.39 -2.70 -26.62
N SER A 113 -21.80 -1.44 -26.85
CA SER A 113 -20.91 -0.51 -27.55
C SER A 113 -19.56 -0.37 -26.84
N PRO A 114 -18.46 -0.19 -27.57
CA PRO A 114 -17.12 -0.04 -26.96
C PRO A 114 -17.05 1.08 -25.91
N LYS A 115 -17.80 2.16 -26.13
CA LYS A 115 -17.90 3.28 -25.17
C LYS A 115 -18.57 2.85 -23.87
N ALA A 116 -19.73 2.17 -23.95
CA ALA A 116 -20.47 1.70 -22.78
C ALA A 116 -19.65 0.68 -21.99
N TYR A 117 -18.99 -0.24 -22.70
CA TYR A 117 -18.11 -1.24 -22.09
C TYR A 117 -16.93 -0.60 -21.35
N LYS A 118 -16.21 0.32 -22.00
CA LYS A 118 -15.08 1.07 -21.40
C LYS A 118 -15.51 1.84 -20.16
N GLN A 119 -16.66 2.51 -20.21
CA GLN A 119 -17.21 3.26 -19.08
C GLN A 119 -17.51 2.33 -17.89
N ARG A 120 -18.21 1.22 -18.13
CA ARG A 120 -18.57 0.25 -17.08
C ARG A 120 -17.34 -0.38 -16.45
N ARG A 121 -16.37 -0.80 -17.26
CA ARG A 121 -15.09 -1.32 -16.80
C ARG A 121 -14.34 -0.28 -15.95
N GLY A 122 -14.29 0.97 -16.39
CA GLY A 122 -13.69 2.07 -15.63
C GLY A 122 -14.35 2.23 -14.26
N THR A 123 -15.67 2.20 -14.19
CA THR A 123 -16.42 2.27 -12.92
C THR A 123 -16.00 1.15 -11.96
N TYR A 124 -15.94 -0.10 -12.42
CA TYR A 124 -15.52 -1.22 -11.58
C TYR A 124 -14.05 -1.12 -11.17
N PHE A 125 -13.16 -0.68 -12.06
CA PHE A 125 -11.76 -0.49 -11.74
C PHE A 125 -11.56 0.54 -10.61
N TYR A 126 -12.21 1.70 -10.71
CA TYR A 126 -12.13 2.73 -9.67
C TYR A 126 -12.76 2.28 -8.36
N TYR A 127 -13.88 1.57 -8.43
CA TYR A 127 -14.52 1.01 -7.24
C TYR A 127 -13.61 0.01 -6.52
N ASN A 128 -13.04 -0.95 -7.24
CA ASN A 128 -12.12 -1.94 -6.67
C ASN A 128 -10.89 -1.26 -6.05
N ARG A 129 -10.33 -0.27 -6.74
CA ARG A 129 -9.19 0.50 -6.25
C ARG A 129 -9.53 1.27 -4.97
N ALA A 130 -10.68 1.91 -4.92
CA ALA A 130 -11.15 2.66 -3.76
C ALA A 130 -11.40 1.74 -2.56
N ALA A 131 -12.02 0.57 -2.77
CA ALA A 131 -12.27 -0.42 -1.73
C ALA A 131 -10.95 -0.92 -1.09
N ILE A 132 -9.94 -1.20 -1.91
CA ILE A 132 -8.62 -1.61 -1.42
C ILE A 132 -7.94 -0.46 -0.66
N GLY A 133 -7.98 0.76 -1.19
CA GLY A 133 -7.43 1.94 -0.51
C GLY A 133 -8.06 2.16 0.87
N LEU A 134 -9.38 2.02 0.97
CA LEU A 134 -10.09 2.11 2.25
C LEU A 134 -9.66 1.00 3.23
N ALA A 135 -9.59 -0.24 2.76
CA ALA A 135 -9.14 -1.36 3.60
C ALA A 135 -7.71 -1.15 4.14
N CYS A 136 -6.81 -0.62 3.32
CA CYS A 136 -5.45 -0.29 3.74
C CYS A 136 -5.41 0.86 4.74
N ALA A 137 -6.22 1.90 4.54
CA ALA A 137 -6.33 3.00 5.49
C ALA A 137 -6.85 2.52 6.85
N GLN A 138 -7.86 1.66 6.86
CA GLN A 138 -8.38 1.04 8.08
C GLN A 138 -7.32 0.17 8.78
N ALA A 139 -6.60 -0.68 8.04
CA ALA A 139 -5.54 -1.51 8.60
C ALA A 139 -4.40 -0.67 9.19
N THR A 140 -4.08 0.48 8.58
CA THR A 140 -3.08 1.42 9.08
C THR A 140 -3.55 2.08 10.38
N ALA A 141 -4.80 2.55 10.42
CA ALA A 141 -5.41 3.17 11.61
C ALA A 141 -5.42 2.20 12.80
N MET A 142 -5.85 0.95 12.59
CA MET A 142 -5.82 -0.09 13.64
C MET A 142 -4.43 -0.32 14.22
N ARG A 143 -3.36 -0.25 13.39
CA ARG A 143 -1.98 -0.37 13.87
C ARG A 143 -1.53 0.81 14.71
N ILE A 144 -2.01 2.01 14.40
CA ILE A 144 -1.72 3.22 15.18
C ILE A 144 -2.37 3.13 16.55
N ASP A 145 -3.62 2.67 16.64
CA ASP A 145 -4.34 2.53 17.90
C ASP A 145 -3.74 1.47 18.84
N ILE A 146 -3.13 0.43 18.29
CA ILE A 146 -2.46 -0.61 19.09
C ILE A 146 -1.07 -0.15 19.59
N ALA A 147 -0.42 0.80 18.93
CA ALA A 147 0.93 1.27 19.27
C ALA A 147 1.08 2.07 20.58
N PRO A 148 0.08 2.86 21.06
CA PRO A 148 0.24 3.70 22.26
C PRO A 148 0.50 2.92 23.55
N HIS A 149 -0.01 1.70 23.65
CA HIS A 149 0.09 0.90 24.88
C HIS A 149 1.45 0.24 25.10
N LYS A 150 2.33 0.26 24.11
CA LYS A 150 3.67 -0.36 24.19
C LYS A 150 4.84 0.63 24.18
N ARG A 151 4.60 1.92 24.23
CA ARG A 151 5.72 2.87 24.36
C ARG A 151 6.30 2.73 25.78
N PRO A 152 7.57 2.31 25.94
CA PRO A 152 8.21 2.37 27.24
C PRO A 152 8.11 3.83 27.70
N ARG A 153 7.64 4.07 28.93
CA ARG A 153 7.65 5.38 29.55
C ARG A 153 9.09 5.91 29.42
N ARG A 154 9.28 6.86 28.52
CA ARG A 154 10.51 7.63 28.44
C ARG A 154 10.69 8.19 29.83
N LYS A 155 11.73 7.72 30.56
CA LYS A 155 12.10 8.33 31.83
C LYS A 155 12.25 9.81 31.53
N GLN A 156 11.30 10.62 32.00
CA GLN A 156 11.44 12.06 31.98
C GLN A 156 12.65 12.35 32.86
N THR A 157 13.83 12.45 32.26
CA THR A 157 14.93 13.16 32.89
C THR A 157 14.38 14.56 33.12
N ARG A 158 14.07 14.87 34.38
CA ARG A 158 13.73 16.22 34.78
C ARG A 158 14.91 17.08 34.34
N HIS A 159 14.73 17.78 33.23
CA HIS A 159 15.61 18.86 32.85
C HIS A 159 15.40 19.91 33.94
N VAL A 160 16.28 19.95 34.91
CA VAL A 160 16.34 21.08 35.82
C VAL A 160 16.78 22.23 34.95
N PRO A 161 15.98 23.29 34.78
CA PRO A 161 16.40 24.45 34.00
C PRO A 161 17.62 25.05 34.67
N ASP A 162 18.67 25.27 33.91
CA ASP A 162 19.87 25.98 34.38
C ASP A 162 19.41 27.38 34.83
N PRO A 163 19.64 27.78 36.08
CA PRO A 163 19.21 29.09 36.60
C PRO A 163 19.84 30.28 35.89
N HIS A 164 20.81 30.09 35.03
CA HIS A 164 21.56 31.15 34.34
C HIS A 164 20.95 31.60 33.00
N TYR A 165 19.87 30.99 32.53
CA TYR A 165 19.27 31.36 31.23
C TYR A 165 18.23 32.50 31.27
N PHE A 166 18.06 33.21 32.41
CA PHE A 166 17.10 34.31 32.55
C PHE A 166 17.74 35.69 32.63
N HIS A 167 18.75 35.98 31.83
CA HIS A 167 19.21 37.35 31.62
C HIS A 167 19.02 37.74 30.14
N LEU A 168 17.77 38.05 29.77
CA LEU A 168 17.49 38.86 28.59
C LEU A 168 17.73 40.33 28.93
N PRO A 169 18.51 41.08 28.12
CA PRO A 169 18.69 42.51 28.34
C PRO A 169 17.39 43.26 28.08
N PRO A 170 17.14 44.39 28.83
CA PRO A 170 15.83 45.05 28.88
C PRO A 170 15.46 45.94 27.67
N HIS A 171 16.10 45.83 26.51
CA HIS A 171 15.91 46.74 25.37
C HIS A 171 15.63 46.02 24.04
N ALA A 172 14.54 45.27 23.96
CA ALA A 172 13.96 44.93 22.68
C ALA A 172 12.51 45.44 22.62
N ARG A 173 12.35 46.75 22.50
CA ARG A 173 11.04 47.33 22.10
C ARG A 173 10.87 47.13 20.62
N LEU A 174 9.90 46.30 20.26
CA LEU A 174 9.37 46.19 18.90
C LEU A 174 8.65 47.51 18.59
N HIS A 175 9.14 48.27 17.63
CA HIS A 175 8.37 49.31 16.94
C HIS A 175 7.54 48.64 15.83
N TYR A 176 6.26 48.98 15.82
CA TYR A 176 5.29 48.65 14.81
C TYR A 176 5.66 49.24 13.44
#